data_05bb4d758fb5c0fdf3933d08c762ad9d
#
_entry.id   05bb4d758fb5c0fdf3933d08c762ad9d
#
_cell.length_a   1.000
_cell.length_b   1.000
_cell.length_c   1.000
_cell.angle_alpha   90.00
_cell.angle_beta   90.00
_cell.angle_gamma   90.00
#
_symmetry.space_group_name_H-M   'P 1'
#
loop_
_entity.id
_entity.type
_entity.pdbx_description
1 polymer ?
#
loop_
_entity_poly.entity_id
_entity_poly.type
_entity_poly.pdbx_seq_one_letter_code
_entity_poly.pdbx_strand_id
1 'polypeptide(L)'
;MALVSQIETADAVRPQLVAMEHACAGDAVIMAAVTMIKTIEEQRAALPKAPSDPVGVPSVLQIQRRFQVVRQASWREILVPSGLRTIEGHLLGRLFSAFRLPSSTSGGGGIAQEDRLVKASDLVRAGELGKAVALLESLEGPAAEPFRDWLVDARHRLVANQAGSLVRARVSLLNRSVL
;
A
#
# COMPACT_ATOMS: atom_id res chain seq x y z
N MET A 1 -3.64 -21.63 10.99
CA MET A 1 -3.33 -20.36 11.70
C MET A 1 -1.94 -19.80 11.35
N ALA A 2 -0.90 -20.62 11.14
CA ALA A 2 0.46 -20.16 10.81
C ALA A 2 0.54 -19.25 9.57
N LEU A 3 -0.19 -19.54 8.48
CA LEU A 3 -0.21 -18.72 7.27
C LEU A 3 -0.66 -17.27 7.55
N VAL A 4 -1.73 -17.11 8.33
CA VAL A 4 -2.29 -15.78 8.63
C VAL A 4 -1.30 -14.95 9.46
N SER A 5 -0.64 -15.58 10.44
CA SER A 5 0.40 -14.93 11.24
C SER A 5 1.58 -14.48 10.37
N GLN A 6 2.02 -15.28 9.42
CA GLN A 6 3.15 -14.92 8.54
C GLN A 6 2.79 -13.84 7.52
N ILE A 7 1.57 -13.79 7.03
CA ILE A 7 1.09 -12.67 6.21
C ILE A 7 1.18 -11.36 7.01
N GLU A 8 0.91 -11.41 8.32
CA GLU A 8 0.99 -10.23 9.19
C GLU A 8 2.43 -9.76 9.45
N THR A 9 3.39 -10.67 9.52
CA THR A 9 4.81 -10.38 9.79
C THR A 9 5.63 -10.03 8.56
N ALA A 10 5.07 -10.15 7.35
CA ALA A 10 5.76 -9.95 6.07
C ALA A 10 6.88 -10.98 5.79
N ASP A 11 6.80 -12.15 6.41
CA ASP A 11 7.72 -13.26 6.14
C ASP A 11 7.37 -14.01 4.85
N ALA A 12 8.31 -14.82 4.37
CA ALA A 12 8.06 -15.67 3.21
C ALA A 12 6.99 -16.73 3.53
N VAL A 13 5.86 -16.69 2.83
CA VAL A 13 4.70 -17.57 3.10
C VAL A 13 4.68 -18.83 2.21
N ARG A 14 5.64 -18.99 1.29
CA ARG A 14 5.69 -20.11 0.32
C ARG A 14 5.54 -21.50 0.94
N PRO A 15 6.30 -21.88 2.00
CA PRO A 15 6.17 -23.22 2.56
C PRO A 15 4.77 -23.50 3.12
N GLN A 16 4.12 -22.49 3.71
CA GLN A 16 2.77 -22.62 4.26
C GLN A 16 1.71 -22.66 3.15
N LEU A 17 1.91 -21.95 2.04
CA LEU A 17 1.03 -22.05 0.88
C LEU A 17 1.04 -23.45 0.27
N VAL A 18 2.23 -24.06 0.13
CA VAL A 18 2.37 -25.43 -0.35
C VAL A 18 1.70 -26.42 0.61
N ALA A 19 1.91 -26.28 1.92
CA ALA A 19 1.26 -27.13 2.91
C ALA A 19 -0.27 -27.01 2.88
N MET A 20 -0.81 -25.79 2.73
CA MET A 20 -2.25 -25.56 2.60
C MET A 20 -2.82 -26.13 1.31
N GLU A 21 -2.11 -26.00 0.20
CA GLU A 21 -2.50 -26.56 -1.09
C GLU A 21 -2.69 -28.09 -1.01
N HIS A 22 -1.74 -28.78 -0.36
CA HIS A 22 -1.85 -30.22 -0.13
C HIS A 22 -2.96 -30.60 0.87
N ALA A 23 -3.08 -29.85 1.96
CA ALA A 23 -4.06 -30.17 3.01
C ALA A 23 -5.50 -29.86 2.60
N CYS A 24 -5.72 -28.88 1.72
CA CYS A 24 -7.04 -28.36 1.39
C CYS A 24 -7.35 -28.45 -0.12
N ALA A 25 -6.77 -29.40 -0.84
CA ALA A 25 -6.92 -29.56 -2.29
C ALA A 25 -8.40 -29.71 -2.76
N GLY A 26 -9.30 -30.13 -1.88
CA GLY A 26 -10.73 -30.23 -2.16
C GLY A 26 -11.57 -29.00 -1.87
N ASP A 27 -11.00 -27.95 -1.29
CA ASP A 27 -11.75 -26.74 -0.92
C ASP A 27 -11.46 -25.58 -1.89
N ALA A 28 -12.42 -25.31 -2.77
CA ALA A 28 -12.30 -24.29 -3.80
C ALA A 28 -12.05 -22.88 -3.24
N VAL A 29 -12.57 -22.54 -2.05
CA VAL A 29 -12.41 -21.23 -1.43
C VAL A 29 -10.98 -21.04 -0.92
N ILE A 30 -10.44 -22.06 -0.24
CA ILE A 30 -9.06 -22.04 0.24
C ILE A 30 -8.08 -22.03 -0.94
N MET A 31 -8.34 -22.81 -1.98
CA MET A 31 -7.53 -22.84 -3.19
C MET A 31 -7.52 -21.49 -3.91
N ALA A 32 -8.65 -20.79 -4.00
CA ALA A 32 -8.70 -19.43 -4.55
C ALA A 32 -7.86 -18.45 -3.73
N ALA A 33 -7.93 -18.48 -2.39
CA ALA A 33 -7.12 -17.64 -1.53
C ALA A 33 -5.61 -17.93 -1.67
N VAL A 34 -5.22 -19.20 -1.76
CA VAL A 34 -3.81 -19.61 -2.01
C VAL A 34 -3.33 -19.07 -3.36
N THR A 35 -4.13 -19.18 -4.41
CA THR A 35 -3.80 -18.67 -5.76
C THR A 35 -3.60 -17.15 -5.73
N MET A 36 -4.49 -16.41 -5.06
CA MET A 36 -4.35 -14.95 -4.90
C MET A 36 -3.00 -14.56 -4.28
N ILE A 37 -2.59 -15.25 -3.20
CA ILE A 37 -1.32 -14.94 -2.52
C ILE A 37 -0.13 -15.32 -3.40
N LYS A 38 -0.15 -16.46 -4.08
CA LYS A 38 0.91 -16.87 -5.04
C LYS A 38 1.08 -15.83 -6.15
N THR A 39 -0.01 -15.37 -6.75
CA THR A 39 0.03 -14.35 -7.79
C THR A 39 0.70 -13.06 -7.30
N ILE A 40 0.39 -12.62 -6.06
CA ILE A 40 1.03 -11.44 -5.47
C ILE A 40 2.54 -11.68 -5.28
N GLU A 41 2.95 -12.85 -4.76
CA GLU A 41 4.37 -13.15 -4.58
C GLU A 41 5.14 -13.19 -5.90
N GLU A 42 4.54 -13.74 -6.97
CA GLU A 42 5.11 -13.75 -8.32
C GLU A 42 5.25 -12.33 -8.89
N GLN A 43 4.20 -11.52 -8.78
CA GLN A 43 4.24 -10.13 -9.21
C GLN A 43 5.30 -9.34 -8.47
N ARG A 44 5.43 -9.53 -7.16
CA ARG A 44 6.47 -8.87 -6.36
C ARG A 44 7.87 -9.37 -6.71
N ALA A 45 8.04 -10.65 -7.03
CA ALA A 45 9.32 -11.20 -7.46
C ALA A 45 9.81 -10.61 -8.79
N ALA A 46 8.89 -10.19 -9.65
CA ALA A 46 9.19 -9.57 -10.95
C ALA A 46 9.54 -8.07 -10.84
N LEU A 47 9.23 -7.41 -9.73
CA LEU A 47 9.56 -5.99 -9.53
C LEU A 47 11.03 -5.82 -9.10
N PRO A 48 11.70 -4.74 -9.57
CA PRO A 48 13.04 -4.42 -9.08
C PRO A 48 12.98 -4.14 -7.58
N LYS A 49 13.80 -4.82 -6.81
CA LYS A 49 13.84 -4.72 -5.34
C LYS A 49 15.05 -3.94 -4.87
N ALA A 50 14.84 -3.02 -3.93
CA ALA A 50 15.93 -2.48 -3.14
C ALA A 50 16.38 -3.53 -2.08
N PRO A 51 17.63 -3.52 -1.63
CA PRO A 51 18.14 -4.45 -0.61
C PRO A 51 17.37 -4.42 0.72
N SER A 52 16.67 -3.31 0.98
CA SER A 52 15.86 -3.09 2.18
C SER A 52 14.40 -3.53 2.04
N ASP A 53 13.97 -3.99 0.85
CA ASP A 53 12.59 -4.36 0.62
C ASP A 53 12.25 -5.71 1.25
N PRO A 54 11.06 -5.87 1.84
CA PRO A 54 10.65 -7.14 2.44
C PRO A 54 10.53 -8.23 1.37
N VAL A 55 10.91 -9.45 1.74
CA VAL A 55 10.85 -10.62 0.85
C VAL A 55 9.40 -10.98 0.50
N GLY A 56 8.48 -10.82 1.45
CA GLY A 56 7.06 -11.11 1.31
C GLY A 56 6.19 -9.86 1.09
N VAL A 57 4.89 -10.02 1.28
CA VAL A 57 3.93 -8.90 1.25
C VAL A 57 4.23 -7.95 2.42
N PRO A 58 4.41 -6.63 2.21
CA PRO A 58 4.74 -5.72 3.29
C PRO A 58 3.69 -5.73 4.40
N SER A 59 4.13 -5.66 5.65
CA SER A 59 3.20 -5.50 6.78
C SER A 59 2.53 -4.11 6.77
N VAL A 60 1.41 -3.97 7.46
CA VAL A 60 0.71 -2.68 7.60
C VAL A 60 1.65 -1.61 8.15
N LEU A 61 2.47 -1.97 9.15
CA LEU A 61 3.44 -1.05 9.74
C LEU A 61 4.53 -0.59 8.75
N GLN A 62 5.02 -1.49 7.89
CA GLN A 62 5.98 -1.14 6.84
C GLN A 62 5.34 -0.19 5.82
N ILE A 63 4.10 -0.44 5.40
CA ILE A 63 3.34 0.44 4.51
C ILE A 63 3.14 1.82 5.14
N GLN A 64 2.78 1.89 6.43
CA GLN A 64 2.64 3.14 7.16
C GLN A 64 3.94 3.93 7.25
N ARG A 65 5.07 3.27 7.53
CA ARG A 65 6.40 3.91 7.58
C ARG A 65 6.81 4.45 6.21
N ARG A 66 6.68 3.64 5.15
CA ARG A 66 6.99 4.08 3.79
C ARG A 66 6.10 5.23 3.33
N PHE A 67 4.83 5.24 3.73
CA PHE A 67 3.91 6.32 3.41
C PHE A 67 4.43 7.69 3.84
N GLN A 68 5.06 7.80 5.02
CA GLN A 68 5.59 9.08 5.51
C GLN A 68 6.67 9.65 4.57
N VAL A 69 7.53 8.78 4.04
CA VAL A 69 8.60 9.18 3.11
C VAL A 69 8.01 9.62 1.77
N VAL A 70 7.10 8.83 1.22
CA VAL A 70 6.44 9.10 -0.07
C VAL A 70 5.58 10.36 0.01
N ARG A 71 4.87 10.55 1.12
CA ARG A 71 4.09 11.77 1.39
C ARG A 71 4.94 13.03 1.35
N GLN A 72 6.13 12.99 1.95
CA GLN A 72 7.04 14.15 1.91
C GLN A 72 7.50 14.48 0.49
N ALA A 73 7.75 13.46 -0.33
CA ALA A 73 8.11 13.65 -1.73
C ALA A 73 6.96 14.28 -2.52
N SER A 74 5.75 13.72 -2.39
CA SER A 74 4.55 14.27 -3.04
C SER A 74 4.22 15.70 -2.59
N TRP A 75 4.38 15.99 -1.30
CA TRP A 75 4.17 17.34 -0.77
C TRP A 75 5.06 18.38 -1.43
N ARG A 76 6.31 18.03 -1.72
CA ARG A 76 7.24 18.92 -2.45
C ARG A 76 6.77 19.20 -3.86
N GLU A 77 6.22 18.21 -4.55
CA GLU A 77 5.68 18.37 -5.90
C GLU A 77 4.43 19.26 -5.96
N ILE A 78 3.59 19.22 -4.92
CA ILE A 78 2.41 20.10 -4.81
C ILE A 78 2.84 21.56 -4.63
N LEU A 79 3.91 21.81 -3.87
CA LEU A 79 4.39 23.17 -3.57
C LEU A 79 5.17 23.81 -4.72
N VAL A 80 5.61 23.04 -5.71
CA VAL A 80 6.30 23.60 -6.90
C VAL A 80 5.25 24.06 -7.92
N PRO A 81 5.14 25.36 -8.21
CA PRO A 81 4.26 25.84 -9.28
C PRO A 81 4.60 25.18 -10.62
N SER A 82 3.59 24.75 -11.36
CA SER A 82 3.72 24.02 -12.62
C SER A 82 4.54 24.74 -13.72
N GLY A 83 4.77 26.05 -13.56
CA GLY A 83 5.61 26.86 -14.45
C GLY A 83 7.10 26.90 -14.10
N LEU A 84 7.51 26.38 -12.94
CA LEU A 84 8.90 26.43 -12.43
C LEU A 84 9.52 25.04 -12.29
N ARG A 85 9.37 24.21 -13.30
CA ARG A 85 9.98 22.86 -13.36
C ARG A 85 11.49 22.84 -13.68
N THR A 86 12.14 23.97 -13.46
CA THR A 86 13.60 24.12 -13.54
C THR A 86 14.24 23.75 -12.21
N ILE A 87 15.57 23.56 -12.21
CA ILE A 87 16.37 23.28 -11.01
C ILE A 87 16.09 24.30 -9.90
N GLU A 88 15.85 25.56 -10.28
CA GLU A 88 15.50 26.67 -9.37
C GLU A 88 14.13 26.46 -8.69
N GLY A 89 13.13 25.96 -9.43
CA GLY A 89 11.80 25.65 -8.87
C GLY A 89 11.83 24.56 -7.81
N HIS A 90 12.65 23.53 -8.01
CA HIS A 90 12.85 22.47 -7.00
C HIS A 90 13.52 22.98 -5.72
N LEU A 91 14.45 23.93 -5.85
CA LEU A 91 15.11 24.58 -4.71
C LEU A 91 14.12 25.42 -3.90
N LEU A 92 13.28 26.21 -4.60
CA LEU A 92 12.21 27.00 -4.00
C LEU A 92 11.15 26.12 -3.34
N GLY A 93 10.73 25.02 -3.97
CA GLY A 93 9.79 24.05 -3.40
C GLY A 93 10.29 23.44 -2.07
N ARG A 94 11.61 23.20 -1.97
CA ARG A 94 12.23 22.75 -0.71
C ARG A 94 12.20 23.83 0.38
N LEU A 95 12.44 25.10 0.01
CA LEU A 95 12.32 26.24 0.93
C LEU A 95 10.88 26.45 1.39
N PHE A 96 9.90 26.43 0.50
CA PHE A 96 8.48 26.58 0.86
C PHE A 96 7.99 25.43 1.75
N SER A 97 8.45 24.19 1.52
CA SER A 97 8.10 23.07 2.39
C SER A 97 8.67 23.21 3.80
N ALA A 98 9.84 23.83 3.94
CA ALA A 98 10.49 24.06 5.24
C ALA A 98 9.80 25.17 6.04
N PHE A 99 9.30 26.23 5.38
CA PHE A 99 8.70 27.38 6.04
C PHE A 99 7.19 27.33 6.19
N ARG A 100 6.50 26.29 5.67
CA ARG A 100 5.04 26.13 5.79
C ARG A 100 4.24 27.38 5.39
N LEU A 101 4.74 28.15 4.44
CA LEU A 101 4.03 29.33 3.94
C LEU A 101 2.82 28.86 3.13
N PRO A 102 1.59 29.29 3.48
CA PRO A 102 0.42 29.01 2.65
C PRO A 102 0.63 29.68 1.29
N SER A 103 0.78 28.86 0.24
CA SER A 103 0.88 29.38 -1.13
C SER A 103 -0.49 29.88 -1.57
N SER A 104 -0.72 31.17 -1.41
CA SER A 104 -1.94 31.88 -1.85
C SER A 104 -2.02 32.09 -3.37
N THR A 105 -1.18 31.46 -4.15
CA THR A 105 -1.02 31.77 -5.60
C THR A 105 -0.92 30.55 -6.51
N SER A 106 -1.72 29.50 -6.28
CA SER A 106 -1.88 28.48 -7.31
C SER A 106 -3.32 28.00 -7.33
N GLY A 107 -3.90 28.04 -8.52
CA GLY A 107 -5.30 27.73 -8.76
C GLY A 107 -5.82 26.53 -7.95
N GLY A 108 -7.08 26.55 -7.60
CA GLY A 108 -7.77 25.68 -6.63
C GLY A 108 -7.49 24.15 -6.64
N GLY A 109 -6.64 23.67 -7.54
CA GLY A 109 -6.17 22.28 -7.59
C GLY A 109 -5.15 21.92 -6.51
N GLY A 110 -4.26 22.84 -6.12
CA GLY A 110 -3.22 22.57 -5.10
C GLY A 110 -3.80 22.33 -3.72
N ILE A 111 -4.71 23.18 -3.26
CA ILE A 111 -5.37 23.07 -1.95
C ILE A 111 -6.19 21.76 -1.87
N ALA A 112 -6.92 21.42 -2.94
CA ALA A 112 -7.67 20.17 -2.99
C ALA A 112 -6.78 18.92 -2.92
N GLN A 113 -5.58 18.96 -3.49
CA GLN A 113 -4.60 17.87 -3.42
C GLN A 113 -3.94 17.79 -2.04
N GLU A 114 -3.64 18.93 -1.41
CA GLU A 114 -3.15 18.98 -0.04
C GLU A 114 -4.15 18.34 0.93
N ASP A 115 -5.43 18.71 0.84
CA ASP A 115 -6.48 18.13 1.68
C ASP A 115 -6.62 16.62 1.49
N ARG A 116 -6.52 16.13 0.24
CA ARG A 116 -6.52 14.69 -0.05
C ARG A 116 -5.33 13.99 0.59
N LEU A 117 -4.16 14.59 0.53
CA LEU A 117 -2.94 14.04 1.11
C LEU A 117 -3.00 13.96 2.64
N VAL A 118 -3.58 14.98 3.29
CA VAL A 118 -3.82 14.99 4.74
C VAL A 118 -4.81 13.89 5.12
N LYS A 119 -5.96 13.82 4.44
CA LYS A 119 -6.97 12.76 4.68
C LYS A 119 -6.41 11.36 4.44
N ALA A 120 -5.62 11.17 3.37
CA ALA A 120 -4.94 9.90 3.12
C ALA A 120 -3.99 9.53 4.26
N SER A 121 -3.26 10.51 4.81
CA SER A 121 -2.38 10.30 5.97
C SER A 121 -3.14 9.80 7.19
N ASP A 122 -4.31 10.36 7.48
CA ASP A 122 -5.13 9.96 8.61
C ASP A 122 -5.71 8.55 8.41
N LEU A 123 -6.16 8.22 7.18
CA LEU A 123 -6.64 6.90 6.82
C LEU A 123 -5.54 5.82 6.94
N VAL A 124 -4.33 6.12 6.46
CA VAL A 124 -3.18 5.21 6.58
C VAL A 124 -2.82 4.99 8.04
N ARG A 125 -2.85 6.04 8.87
CA ARG A 125 -2.59 5.96 10.32
C ARG A 125 -3.66 5.13 11.03
N ALA A 126 -4.92 5.27 10.63
CA ALA A 126 -6.03 4.49 11.15
C ALA A 126 -6.03 3.02 10.67
N GLY A 127 -5.16 2.66 9.71
CA GLY A 127 -5.12 1.31 9.11
C GLY A 127 -6.17 1.08 8.02
N GLU A 128 -6.93 2.11 7.63
CA GLU A 128 -7.94 2.05 6.58
C GLU A 128 -7.32 2.14 5.17
N LEU A 129 -6.43 1.19 4.86
CA LEU A 129 -5.63 1.20 3.63
C LEU A 129 -6.48 1.27 2.36
N GLY A 130 -7.64 0.60 2.33
CA GLY A 130 -8.50 0.59 1.14
C GLY A 130 -9.01 1.97 0.77
N LYS A 131 -9.46 2.75 1.77
CA LYS A 131 -9.92 4.13 1.56
C LYS A 131 -8.75 5.06 1.21
N ALA A 132 -7.58 4.85 1.84
CA ALA A 132 -6.38 5.61 1.55
C ALA A 132 -5.92 5.40 0.10
N VAL A 133 -5.91 4.16 -0.39
CA VAL A 133 -5.57 3.82 -1.78
C VAL A 133 -6.53 4.53 -2.74
N ALA A 134 -7.85 4.41 -2.55
CA ALA A 134 -8.84 5.04 -3.42
C ALA A 134 -8.68 6.58 -3.47
N LEU A 135 -8.34 7.19 -2.34
CA LEU A 135 -8.12 8.64 -2.27
C LEU A 135 -6.81 9.05 -2.98
N LEU A 136 -5.73 8.28 -2.83
CA LEU A 136 -4.45 8.57 -3.46
C LEU A 136 -4.46 8.32 -4.98
N GLU A 137 -5.27 7.38 -5.47
CA GLU A 137 -5.51 7.15 -6.89
C GLU A 137 -6.22 8.33 -7.57
N SER A 138 -6.92 9.15 -6.81
CA SER A 138 -7.53 10.38 -7.30
C SER A 138 -6.58 11.57 -7.36
N LEU A 139 -5.32 11.43 -6.94
CA LEU A 139 -4.29 12.45 -7.13
C LEU A 139 -3.85 12.50 -8.59
N GLU A 140 -3.61 13.71 -9.07
CA GLU A 140 -3.22 13.95 -10.46
C GLU A 140 -1.85 14.63 -10.57
N GLY A 141 -1.22 14.45 -11.72
CA GLY A 141 0.03 15.12 -12.06
C GLY A 141 1.23 14.62 -11.24
N PRO A 142 2.26 15.49 -11.05
CA PRO A 142 3.52 15.10 -10.41
C PRO A 142 3.38 14.63 -8.97
N ALA A 143 2.34 15.07 -8.26
CA ALA A 143 2.08 14.69 -6.88
C ALA A 143 1.71 13.19 -6.74
N ALA A 144 1.18 12.56 -7.79
CA ALA A 144 0.82 11.16 -7.82
C ALA A 144 2.04 10.24 -8.03
N GLU A 145 3.08 10.72 -8.72
CA GLU A 145 4.24 9.91 -9.11
C GLU A 145 4.93 9.18 -7.93
N PRO A 146 5.22 9.86 -6.80
CA PRO A 146 5.88 9.21 -5.68
C PRO A 146 5.07 8.06 -5.08
N PHE A 147 3.74 8.01 -5.28
CA PHE A 147 2.88 6.98 -4.71
C PHE A 147 2.78 5.70 -5.54
N ARG A 148 3.29 5.64 -6.77
CA ARG A 148 3.13 4.47 -7.65
C ARG A 148 3.53 3.16 -6.98
N ASP A 149 4.75 3.07 -6.48
CA ASP A 149 5.26 1.85 -5.84
C ASP A 149 4.55 1.57 -4.51
N TRP A 150 4.25 2.62 -3.76
CA TRP A 150 3.49 2.50 -2.53
C TRP A 150 2.08 1.96 -2.77
N LEU A 151 1.39 2.42 -3.82
CA LEU A 151 0.06 1.94 -4.19
C LEU A 151 0.07 0.46 -4.58
N VAL A 152 1.10 0.00 -5.29
CA VAL A 152 1.27 -1.42 -5.62
C VAL A 152 1.39 -2.25 -4.35
N ASP A 153 2.26 -1.87 -3.43
CA ASP A 153 2.45 -2.55 -2.16
C ASP A 153 1.20 -2.55 -1.28
N ALA A 154 0.49 -1.41 -1.22
CA ALA A 154 -0.75 -1.28 -0.47
C ALA A 154 -1.86 -2.18 -1.03
N ARG A 155 -2.00 -2.26 -2.37
CA ARG A 155 -2.95 -3.18 -3.02
C ARG A 155 -2.61 -4.63 -2.75
N HIS A 156 -1.34 -5.04 -2.85
CA HIS A 156 -0.90 -6.39 -2.52
C HIS A 156 -1.26 -6.74 -1.08
N ARG A 157 -1.05 -5.80 -0.14
CA ARG A 157 -1.46 -5.99 1.26
C ARG A 157 -2.96 -6.15 1.43
N LEU A 158 -3.76 -5.35 0.72
CA LEU A 158 -5.23 -5.47 0.77
C LEU A 158 -5.70 -6.83 0.29
N VAL A 159 -5.17 -7.32 -0.83
CA VAL A 159 -5.51 -8.65 -1.37
C VAL A 159 -5.07 -9.76 -0.41
N ALA A 160 -3.87 -9.66 0.17
CA ALA A 160 -3.40 -10.62 1.17
C ALA A 160 -4.30 -10.65 2.43
N ASN A 161 -4.76 -9.48 2.89
CA ASN A 161 -5.71 -9.39 4.01
C ASN A 161 -7.06 -10.03 3.67
N GLN A 162 -7.58 -9.83 2.45
CA GLN A 162 -8.81 -10.46 1.97
C GLN A 162 -8.66 -11.98 1.89
N ALA A 163 -7.56 -12.48 1.31
CA ALA A 163 -7.28 -13.91 1.25
C ALA A 163 -7.20 -14.53 2.65
N GLY A 164 -6.50 -13.88 3.60
CA GLY A 164 -6.44 -14.32 4.99
C GLY A 164 -7.80 -14.35 5.67
N SER A 165 -8.67 -13.38 5.38
CA SER A 165 -10.04 -13.33 5.91
C SER A 165 -10.92 -14.44 5.35
N LEU A 166 -10.80 -14.76 4.06
CA LEU A 166 -11.51 -15.87 3.42
C LEU A 166 -11.11 -17.22 4.05
N VAL A 167 -9.81 -17.44 4.26
CA VAL A 167 -9.32 -18.65 4.91
C VAL A 167 -9.89 -18.78 6.33
N ARG A 168 -9.83 -17.72 7.14
CA ARG A 168 -10.39 -17.73 8.50
C ARG A 168 -11.88 -18.03 8.52
N ALA A 169 -12.65 -17.37 7.64
CA ALA A 169 -14.10 -17.59 7.53
C ALA A 169 -14.41 -19.05 7.16
N ARG A 170 -13.68 -19.60 6.18
CA ARG A 170 -13.88 -20.99 5.74
C ARG A 170 -13.55 -22.01 6.82
N VAL A 171 -12.43 -21.85 7.51
CA VAL A 171 -12.05 -22.72 8.64
C VAL A 171 -13.08 -22.66 9.76
N SER A 172 -13.63 -21.48 10.06
CA SER A 172 -14.69 -21.33 11.06
C SER A 172 -15.98 -22.08 10.68
N LEU A 173 -16.34 -22.08 9.40
CA LEU A 173 -17.49 -22.82 8.89
C LEU A 173 -17.27 -24.34 8.96
N LEU A 174 -16.08 -24.81 8.57
CA LEU A 174 -15.73 -26.24 8.66
C LEU A 174 -15.76 -26.74 10.10
N ASN A 175 -15.24 -25.99 11.05
CA ASN A 175 -15.28 -26.36 12.47
C ASN A 175 -16.72 -26.44 13.03
N ARG A 176 -17.65 -25.63 12.50
CA ARG A 176 -19.07 -25.71 12.89
C ARG A 176 -19.80 -26.93 12.30
N SER A 177 -19.35 -27.42 11.17
CA SER A 177 -19.97 -28.58 10.51
C SER A 177 -19.56 -29.94 11.11
N VAL A 178 -18.55 -29.94 11.98
CA VAL A 178 -18.01 -31.13 12.65
C VAL A 178 -18.61 -31.34 14.07
N LEU A 179 -19.29 -30.34 14.61
CA LEU A 179 -20.01 -30.37 15.88
C LEU A 179 -21.49 -30.68 15.69
#